data_8a41e6bb0c8470fe77f8c2b80beb2f05
#
_entry.id   8a41e6bb0c8470fe77f8c2b80beb2f05
#
_cell.length_a   1.000
_cell.length_b   1.000
_cell.length_c   1.000
_cell.angle_alpha   90.00
_cell.angle_beta   90.00
_cell.angle_gamma   90.00
#
_symmetry.space_group_name_H-M   'P 1'
#
loop_
_entity.id
_entity.type
_entity.pdbx_description
1 polymer ?
#
loop_
_entity_poly.entity_id
_entity_poly.type
_entity_poly.pdbx_seq_one_letter_code
_entity_poly.pdbx_strand_id
1 'polypeptide(L)'
;MTMRRMLPAFLVAAVALAADPAQAEMRSQWVEYTHGDTKLKAYLAYDDQMAGRRPAVLMIHAREGMTPKTLRLAETWAKLGYVSFATDIFGYGQGVLPKDVAEMQAQTAIYTKDRTLMRARTQAGFDALVKNPMVDASKVALIGYCFGGAVGVEFGATGAPLVANVSIHGSFRDHEAGWAKNAKGMYLILHGAEDQSYPLTTVDRVIQELRAWKVPFQLEVYSGTGHGFSTPKNGAEERANAQSIASTARTLKELFGI
;
A
#
# COMPACT_ATOMS: atom_id res chain seq x y z
N MET A 1 65.13 15.40 -57.66
CA MET A 1 64.46 16.24 -56.68
C MET A 1 62.97 15.83 -56.65
N THR A 2 62.64 14.94 -55.77
CA THR A 2 61.28 14.31 -55.71
C THR A 2 60.54 14.86 -54.49
N MET A 3 59.51 15.63 -54.74
CA MET A 3 58.63 16.25 -53.70
C MET A 3 57.64 15.23 -53.23
N ARG A 4 57.76 14.78 -51.97
CA ARG A 4 56.76 13.94 -51.27
C ARG A 4 55.63 14.84 -50.80
N ARG A 5 54.44 14.61 -51.34
CA ARG A 5 53.19 15.24 -50.82
C ARG A 5 52.75 14.50 -49.57
N MET A 6 52.69 15.19 -48.46
CA MET A 6 52.02 14.71 -47.21
C MET A 6 50.52 14.96 -47.33
N LEU A 7 49.70 13.90 -47.17
CA LEU A 7 48.28 14.00 -46.99
C LEU A 7 47.96 14.22 -45.50
N PRO A 8 47.03 15.10 -45.15
CA PRO A 8 46.60 15.26 -43.75
C PRO A 8 45.65 14.12 -43.37
N ALA A 9 45.94 13.45 -42.26
CA ALA A 9 45.04 12.48 -41.63
C ALA A 9 43.92 13.23 -40.91
N PHE A 10 42.70 13.07 -41.35
CA PHE A 10 41.50 13.54 -40.60
C PHE A 10 41.21 12.57 -39.45
N LEU A 11 41.38 13.06 -38.23
CA LEU A 11 40.96 12.38 -37.00
C LEU A 11 39.46 12.58 -36.85
N VAL A 12 38.65 11.53 -37.10
CA VAL A 12 37.22 11.55 -36.81
C VAL A 12 37.08 11.23 -35.34
N ALA A 13 36.78 12.24 -34.53
CA ALA A 13 36.41 12.07 -33.14
C ALA A 13 34.96 11.49 -33.07
N ALA A 14 34.83 10.24 -32.70
CA ALA A 14 33.54 9.65 -32.38
C ALA A 14 33.02 10.23 -31.05
N VAL A 15 32.04 11.12 -31.12
CA VAL A 15 31.29 11.58 -29.94
C VAL A 15 30.39 10.44 -29.50
N ALA A 16 30.77 9.71 -28.45
CA ALA A 16 29.89 8.79 -27.77
C ALA A 16 28.78 9.60 -27.10
N LEU A 17 27.57 9.58 -27.63
CA LEU A 17 26.37 10.04 -26.95
C LEU A 17 26.18 9.14 -25.72
N ALA A 18 26.53 9.64 -24.54
CA ALA A 18 26.12 9.04 -23.29
C ALA A 18 24.60 9.11 -23.27
N ALA A 19 23.93 7.95 -23.35
CA ALA A 19 22.51 7.87 -23.08
C ALA A 19 22.30 8.34 -21.63
N ASP A 20 21.53 9.40 -21.42
CA ASP A 20 21.08 9.79 -20.10
C ASP A 20 20.43 8.56 -19.44
N PRO A 21 20.72 8.25 -18.17
CA PRO A 21 20.02 7.18 -17.48
C PRO A 21 18.53 7.51 -17.54
N ALA A 22 17.75 6.62 -18.15
CA ALA A 22 16.31 6.77 -18.26
C ALA A 22 15.73 7.08 -16.88
N GLN A 23 15.22 8.28 -16.73
CA GLN A 23 14.62 8.72 -15.46
C GLN A 23 13.34 7.93 -15.26
N ALA A 24 13.17 7.32 -14.06
CA ALA A 24 11.99 6.57 -13.69
C ALA A 24 10.72 7.33 -14.11
N GLU A 25 9.90 6.73 -14.97
CA GLU A 25 8.66 7.35 -15.44
C GLU A 25 7.48 6.68 -14.74
N MET A 26 6.87 7.44 -13.83
CA MET A 26 5.70 6.97 -13.10
C MET A 26 4.51 6.85 -14.05
N ARG A 27 3.98 5.64 -14.15
CA ARG A 27 2.74 5.34 -14.86
C ARG A 27 1.61 5.03 -13.90
N SER A 28 0.42 5.43 -14.29
CA SER A 28 -0.78 5.08 -13.54
C SER A 28 -1.96 4.86 -14.48
N GLN A 29 -2.86 3.97 -14.06
CA GLN A 29 -4.08 3.68 -14.79
C GLN A 29 -5.18 3.16 -13.87
N TRP A 30 -6.42 3.32 -14.30
CA TRP A 30 -7.55 2.69 -13.65
C TRP A 30 -7.73 1.26 -14.15
N VAL A 31 -7.98 0.35 -13.21
CA VAL A 31 -8.25 -1.07 -13.48
C VAL A 31 -9.66 -1.40 -13.02
N GLU A 32 -10.53 -1.76 -13.94
CA GLU A 32 -11.89 -2.18 -13.64
C GLU A 32 -11.93 -3.67 -13.30
N TYR A 33 -12.70 -4.01 -12.27
CA TYR A 33 -12.96 -5.39 -11.84
C TYR A 33 -14.31 -5.46 -11.15
N THR A 34 -14.73 -6.65 -10.73
CA THR A 34 -16.05 -6.84 -10.13
C THR A 34 -15.99 -7.70 -8.88
N HIS A 35 -16.96 -7.51 -7.98
CA HIS A 35 -17.31 -8.46 -6.95
C HIS A 35 -18.84 -8.66 -7.00
N GLY A 36 -19.28 -9.85 -7.44
CA GLY A 36 -20.67 -10.06 -7.82
C GLY A 36 -21.10 -9.04 -8.89
N ASP A 37 -22.25 -8.42 -8.69
CA ASP A 37 -22.78 -7.38 -9.59
C ASP A 37 -22.18 -5.99 -9.36
N THR A 38 -21.31 -5.84 -8.36
CA THR A 38 -20.71 -4.54 -8.05
C THR A 38 -19.48 -4.29 -8.92
N LYS A 39 -19.53 -3.19 -9.70
CA LYS A 39 -18.37 -2.70 -10.44
C LYS A 39 -17.42 -1.98 -9.51
N LEU A 40 -16.17 -2.36 -9.56
CA LEU A 40 -15.07 -1.82 -8.76
C LEU A 40 -13.99 -1.23 -9.66
N LYS A 41 -13.26 -0.26 -9.14
CA LYS A 41 -12.25 0.45 -9.94
C LYS A 41 -11.05 0.80 -9.08
N ALA A 42 -9.97 0.07 -9.25
CA ALA A 42 -8.71 0.30 -8.55
C ALA A 42 -7.80 1.26 -9.32
N TYR A 43 -6.90 1.91 -8.59
CA TYR A 43 -5.83 2.71 -9.18
C TYR A 43 -4.50 1.97 -9.09
N LEU A 44 -3.98 1.60 -10.25
CA LEU A 44 -2.67 0.96 -10.41
C LEU A 44 -1.63 2.03 -10.69
N ALA A 45 -0.53 2.04 -9.93
CA ALA A 45 0.62 2.89 -10.15
C ALA A 45 1.91 2.06 -10.12
N TYR A 46 2.87 2.36 -11.01
CA TYR A 46 4.13 1.63 -11.13
C TYR A 46 5.20 2.47 -11.86
N ASP A 47 6.45 2.08 -11.71
CA ASP A 47 7.57 2.62 -12.49
C ASP A 47 7.74 1.77 -13.76
N ASP A 48 7.65 2.37 -14.95
CA ASP A 48 7.71 1.63 -16.22
C ASP A 48 9.14 1.27 -16.68
N GLN A 49 10.16 1.85 -16.05
CA GLN A 49 11.56 1.52 -16.33
C GLN A 49 12.00 0.21 -15.67
N MET A 50 11.24 -0.31 -14.73
CA MET A 50 11.55 -1.57 -14.05
C MET A 50 11.01 -2.76 -14.84
N ALA A 51 11.89 -3.59 -15.37
CA ALA A 51 11.54 -4.80 -16.10
C ALA A 51 11.17 -5.96 -15.16
N GLY A 52 10.37 -6.91 -15.69
CA GLY A 52 10.04 -8.16 -15.02
C GLY A 52 8.94 -8.06 -13.97
N ARG A 53 8.72 -9.19 -13.28
CA ARG A 53 7.76 -9.25 -12.16
C ARG A 53 8.36 -8.64 -10.91
N ARG A 54 7.56 -7.89 -10.18
CA ARG A 54 7.98 -7.11 -9.00
C ARG A 54 7.09 -7.40 -7.81
N PRO A 55 7.60 -7.16 -6.59
CA PRO A 55 6.76 -7.12 -5.41
C PRO A 55 5.63 -6.10 -5.55
N ALA A 56 4.49 -6.41 -4.96
CA ALA A 56 3.30 -5.58 -5.06
C ALA A 56 2.75 -5.16 -3.70
N VAL A 57 2.10 -4.01 -3.70
CA VAL A 57 1.37 -3.46 -2.56
C VAL A 57 -0.11 -3.39 -2.91
N LEU A 58 -0.92 -4.18 -2.20
CA LEU A 58 -2.36 -4.04 -2.15
C LEU A 58 -2.68 -2.93 -1.14
N MET A 59 -2.96 -1.73 -1.62
CA MET A 59 -3.25 -0.59 -0.75
C MET A 59 -4.75 -0.47 -0.51
N ILE A 60 -5.14 -0.36 0.77
CA ILE A 60 -6.54 -0.14 1.17
C ILE A 60 -6.69 1.30 1.65
N HIS A 61 -7.64 2.00 1.03
CA HIS A 61 -7.95 3.39 1.32
C HIS A 61 -8.48 3.62 2.74
N ALA A 62 -8.40 4.86 3.21
CA ALA A 62 -9.04 5.32 4.43
C ALA A 62 -10.57 5.47 4.21
N ARG A 63 -11.28 5.95 5.24
CA ARG A 63 -12.75 6.14 5.19
C ARG A 63 -13.25 7.05 4.07
N GLU A 64 -12.37 7.86 3.51
CA GLU A 64 -12.67 8.79 2.41
C GLU A 64 -12.82 8.09 1.06
N GLY A 65 -12.41 6.83 0.93
CA GLY A 65 -12.49 6.10 -0.34
C GLY A 65 -11.39 6.45 -1.33
N MET A 66 -11.70 6.33 -2.62
CA MET A 66 -10.76 6.53 -3.73
C MET A 66 -10.58 8.02 -4.10
N THR A 67 -10.09 8.82 -3.16
CA THR A 67 -9.84 10.25 -3.32
C THR A 67 -8.48 10.54 -3.97
N PRO A 68 -8.20 11.78 -4.44
CA PRO A 68 -6.87 12.18 -4.91
C PRO A 68 -5.76 11.94 -3.89
N LYS A 69 -6.05 11.99 -2.58
CA LYS A 69 -5.12 11.61 -1.52
C LYS A 69 -4.74 10.12 -1.61
N THR A 70 -5.74 9.26 -1.76
CA THR A 70 -5.53 7.81 -1.92
C THR A 70 -4.65 7.50 -3.13
N LEU A 71 -4.86 8.21 -4.25
CA LEU A 71 -4.06 8.03 -5.46
C LEU A 71 -2.59 8.43 -5.21
N ARG A 72 -2.34 9.58 -4.57
CA ARG A 72 -0.97 10.00 -4.21
C ARG A 72 -0.27 9.04 -3.25
N LEU A 73 -0.99 8.42 -2.32
CA LEU A 73 -0.42 7.38 -1.44
C LEU A 73 -0.02 6.13 -2.25
N ALA A 74 -0.82 5.73 -3.25
CA ALA A 74 -0.45 4.63 -4.14
C ALA A 74 0.81 4.97 -4.96
N GLU A 75 0.90 6.18 -5.47
CA GLU A 75 2.09 6.65 -6.20
C GLU A 75 3.35 6.69 -5.30
N THR A 76 3.20 6.97 -4.00
CA THR A 76 4.32 6.93 -3.05
C THR A 76 4.95 5.53 -3.00
N TRP A 77 4.14 4.47 -2.94
CA TRP A 77 4.65 3.10 -2.95
C TRP A 77 5.21 2.70 -4.31
N ALA A 78 4.61 3.18 -5.39
CA ALA A 78 5.13 2.93 -6.74
C ALA A 78 6.51 3.55 -6.96
N LYS A 79 6.77 4.75 -6.43
CA LYS A 79 8.09 5.42 -6.46
C LYS A 79 9.18 4.66 -5.69
N LEU A 80 8.78 3.78 -4.77
CA LEU A 80 9.69 2.89 -4.05
C LEU A 80 9.94 1.56 -4.78
N GLY A 81 9.45 1.41 -6.02
CA GLY A 81 9.69 0.26 -6.89
C GLY A 81 8.64 -0.84 -6.82
N TYR A 82 7.55 -0.65 -6.07
CA TYR A 82 6.45 -1.63 -5.99
C TYR A 82 5.43 -1.44 -7.12
N VAL A 83 4.76 -2.51 -7.51
CA VAL A 83 3.47 -2.38 -8.21
C VAL A 83 2.41 -2.05 -7.17
N SER A 84 1.92 -0.81 -7.15
CA SER A 84 0.97 -0.32 -6.16
C SER A 84 -0.45 -0.33 -6.70
N PHE A 85 -1.38 -0.95 -5.96
CA PHE A 85 -2.76 -1.13 -6.38
C PHE A 85 -3.70 -0.66 -5.26
N ALA A 86 -4.20 0.56 -5.39
CA ALA A 86 -5.20 1.09 -4.48
C ALA A 86 -6.56 0.45 -4.80
N THR A 87 -6.98 -0.45 -3.92
CA THR A 87 -8.18 -1.27 -4.08
C THR A 87 -9.44 -0.50 -3.70
N ASP A 88 -10.46 -0.61 -4.52
CA ASP A 88 -11.79 -0.08 -4.27
C ASP A 88 -12.59 -1.05 -3.37
N ILE A 89 -12.89 -0.61 -2.15
CA ILE A 89 -13.73 -1.36 -1.22
C ILE A 89 -15.20 -0.92 -1.33
N PHE A 90 -15.45 0.38 -1.57
CA PHE A 90 -16.78 0.98 -1.46
C PHE A 90 -17.64 0.84 -2.72
N GLY A 91 -17.04 0.66 -3.88
CA GLY A 91 -17.73 0.68 -5.16
C GLY A 91 -17.54 1.99 -5.93
N TYR A 92 -16.35 2.54 -5.91
CA TYR A 92 -15.99 3.72 -6.71
C TYR A 92 -16.26 3.51 -8.20
N GLY A 93 -16.16 2.27 -8.69
CA GLY A 93 -16.53 1.89 -10.05
C GLY A 93 -18.02 2.14 -10.39
N GLN A 94 -18.87 2.29 -9.36
CA GLN A 94 -20.28 2.68 -9.48
C GLN A 94 -20.55 4.10 -8.97
N GLY A 95 -19.50 4.91 -8.77
CA GLY A 95 -19.60 6.29 -8.32
C GLY A 95 -19.71 6.48 -6.79
N VAL A 96 -19.49 5.43 -6.00
CA VAL A 96 -19.53 5.54 -4.53
C VAL A 96 -18.27 6.24 -4.02
N LEU A 97 -18.41 7.51 -3.66
CA LEU A 97 -17.36 8.32 -3.05
C LEU A 97 -18.00 9.21 -1.96
N PRO A 98 -17.75 8.92 -0.66
CA PRO A 98 -18.32 9.72 0.43
C PRO A 98 -17.87 11.18 0.38
N LYS A 99 -18.81 12.09 0.57
CA LYS A 99 -18.60 13.55 0.42
C LYS A 99 -18.36 14.24 1.75
N ASP A 100 -18.92 13.70 2.83
CA ASP A 100 -18.84 14.26 4.17
C ASP A 100 -18.62 13.17 5.23
N VAL A 101 -18.47 13.59 6.48
CA VAL A 101 -18.20 12.68 7.61
C VAL A 101 -19.34 11.68 7.84
N ALA A 102 -20.59 12.08 7.63
CA ALA A 102 -21.74 11.21 7.84
C ALA A 102 -21.78 10.09 6.78
N GLU A 103 -21.55 10.43 5.50
CA GLU A 103 -21.42 9.47 4.42
C GLU A 103 -20.21 8.54 4.62
N MET A 104 -19.06 9.07 5.07
CA MET A 104 -17.89 8.25 5.40
C MET A 104 -18.19 7.24 6.51
N GLN A 105 -18.92 7.66 7.55
CA GLN A 105 -19.34 6.77 8.64
C GLN A 105 -20.32 5.71 8.15
N ALA A 106 -21.31 6.11 7.34
CA ALA A 106 -22.29 5.20 6.77
C ALA A 106 -21.61 4.13 5.87
N GLN A 107 -20.69 4.56 4.99
CA GLN A 107 -19.96 3.64 4.13
C GLN A 107 -19.08 2.67 4.93
N THR A 108 -18.29 3.14 5.88
CA THR A 108 -17.47 2.24 6.69
C THR A 108 -18.31 1.28 7.53
N ALA A 109 -19.49 1.73 8.00
CA ALA A 109 -20.40 0.89 8.79
C ALA A 109 -20.92 -0.32 8.03
N ILE A 110 -21.12 -0.23 6.70
CA ILE A 110 -21.54 -1.36 5.86
C ILE A 110 -20.54 -2.51 6.04
N TYR A 111 -19.27 -2.22 5.89
CA TYR A 111 -18.19 -3.22 5.91
C TYR A 111 -17.80 -3.66 7.31
N THR A 112 -17.82 -2.76 8.28
CA THR A 112 -17.51 -3.13 9.69
C THR A 112 -18.61 -3.98 10.34
N LYS A 113 -19.86 -3.88 9.85
CA LYS A 113 -20.97 -4.74 10.26
C LYS A 113 -21.00 -6.05 9.48
N ASP A 114 -20.64 -6.01 8.21
CA ASP A 114 -20.54 -7.21 7.34
C ASP A 114 -19.07 -7.46 6.96
N ARG A 115 -18.38 -8.18 7.85
CA ARG A 115 -16.96 -8.53 7.65
C ARG A 115 -16.78 -9.53 6.52
N THR A 116 -17.79 -10.36 6.23
CA THR A 116 -17.74 -11.26 5.08
C THR A 116 -17.67 -10.48 3.78
N LEU A 117 -18.52 -9.46 3.64
CA LEU A 117 -18.45 -8.54 2.49
C LEU A 117 -17.11 -7.79 2.44
N MET A 118 -16.61 -7.31 3.58
CA MET A 118 -15.31 -6.63 3.66
C MET A 118 -14.18 -7.52 3.12
N ARG A 119 -14.10 -8.76 3.61
CA ARG A 119 -13.11 -9.76 3.19
C ARG A 119 -13.24 -10.08 1.70
N ALA A 120 -14.46 -10.30 1.22
CA ALA A 120 -14.74 -10.62 -0.18
C ALA A 120 -14.38 -9.48 -1.15
N ARG A 121 -14.65 -8.20 -0.78
CA ARG A 121 -14.23 -7.03 -1.54
C ARG A 121 -12.71 -6.92 -1.64
N THR A 122 -12.03 -7.17 -0.53
CA THR A 122 -10.56 -7.14 -0.48
C THR A 122 -9.97 -8.29 -1.31
N GLN A 123 -10.58 -9.49 -1.24
CA GLN A 123 -10.17 -10.64 -2.06
C GLN A 123 -10.32 -10.34 -3.56
N ALA A 124 -11.41 -9.73 -3.99
CA ALA A 124 -11.59 -9.36 -5.40
C ALA A 124 -10.50 -8.38 -5.89
N GLY A 125 -10.10 -7.43 -5.05
CA GLY A 125 -8.97 -6.54 -5.35
C GLY A 125 -7.62 -7.25 -5.38
N PHE A 126 -7.37 -8.17 -4.44
CA PHE A 126 -6.18 -9.01 -4.43
C PHE A 126 -6.11 -9.87 -5.70
N ASP A 127 -7.20 -10.51 -6.09
CA ASP A 127 -7.27 -11.34 -7.30
C ASP A 127 -7.02 -10.53 -8.58
N ALA A 128 -7.51 -9.28 -8.62
CA ALA A 128 -7.24 -8.38 -9.74
C ALA A 128 -5.77 -7.97 -9.79
N LEU A 129 -5.15 -7.69 -8.63
CA LEU A 129 -3.74 -7.34 -8.52
C LEU A 129 -2.84 -8.49 -9.01
N VAL A 130 -3.02 -9.71 -8.50
CA VAL A 130 -2.12 -10.84 -8.80
C VAL A 130 -2.26 -11.36 -10.24
N LYS A 131 -3.33 -11.01 -10.93
CA LYS A 131 -3.48 -11.27 -12.39
C LYS A 131 -2.64 -10.34 -13.25
N ASN A 132 -2.15 -9.23 -12.68
CA ASN A 132 -1.32 -8.29 -13.45
C ASN A 132 0.04 -8.94 -13.77
N PRO A 133 0.46 -8.98 -15.05
CA PRO A 133 1.70 -9.65 -15.47
C PRO A 133 2.98 -9.07 -14.86
N MET A 134 2.94 -7.82 -14.39
CA MET A 134 4.06 -7.17 -13.70
C MET A 134 4.22 -7.61 -12.24
N VAL A 135 3.27 -8.36 -11.67
CA VAL A 135 3.25 -8.71 -10.25
C VAL A 135 3.87 -10.07 -10.00
N ASP A 136 4.78 -10.13 -9.04
CA ASP A 136 5.18 -11.38 -8.40
C ASP A 136 4.16 -11.72 -7.31
N ALA A 137 3.26 -12.64 -7.59
CA ALA A 137 2.18 -13.03 -6.70
C ALA A 137 2.66 -13.67 -5.37
N SER A 138 3.93 -14.10 -5.30
CA SER A 138 4.53 -14.58 -4.05
C SER A 138 5.05 -13.45 -3.15
N LYS A 139 5.09 -12.21 -3.65
CA LYS A 139 5.63 -11.03 -2.98
C LYS A 139 4.58 -9.91 -2.92
N VAL A 140 3.47 -10.17 -2.23
CA VAL A 140 2.39 -9.18 -2.04
C VAL A 140 2.29 -8.81 -0.57
N ALA A 141 2.32 -7.49 -0.30
CA ALA A 141 1.99 -6.94 1.01
C ALA A 141 0.70 -6.13 0.94
N LEU A 142 -0.05 -6.09 2.04
CA LEU A 142 -1.18 -5.18 2.19
C LEU A 142 -0.74 -3.96 3.02
N ILE A 143 -1.09 -2.76 2.57
CA ILE A 143 -0.92 -1.52 3.35
C ILE A 143 -2.28 -0.84 3.50
N GLY A 144 -2.76 -0.75 4.73
CA GLY A 144 -4.05 -0.14 5.05
C GLY A 144 -3.92 1.14 5.88
N TYR A 145 -4.60 2.18 5.44
CA TYR A 145 -4.67 3.47 6.15
C TYR A 145 -6.01 3.61 6.87
N CYS A 146 -6.02 4.00 8.15
CA CYS A 146 -7.26 4.22 8.90
C CYS A 146 -8.20 3.00 8.82
N PHE A 147 -9.38 3.14 8.20
CA PHE A 147 -10.29 2.04 7.89
C PHE A 147 -9.57 0.87 7.21
N GLY A 148 -8.67 1.15 6.28
CA GLY A 148 -7.88 0.13 5.58
C GLY A 148 -7.01 -0.73 6.49
N GLY A 149 -6.55 -0.20 7.64
CA GLY A 149 -5.81 -0.98 8.63
C GLY A 149 -6.69 -2.06 9.29
N ALA A 150 -7.95 -1.75 9.58
CA ALA A 150 -8.91 -2.74 10.05
C ALA A 150 -9.27 -3.78 8.96
N VAL A 151 -9.44 -3.33 7.72
CA VAL A 151 -9.65 -4.22 6.55
C VAL A 151 -8.48 -5.20 6.42
N GLY A 152 -7.24 -4.74 6.62
CA GLY A 152 -6.05 -5.58 6.56
C GLY A 152 -6.09 -6.70 7.59
N VAL A 153 -6.48 -6.42 8.84
CA VAL A 153 -6.65 -7.43 9.89
C VAL A 153 -7.71 -8.47 9.48
N GLU A 154 -8.85 -8.01 9.01
CA GLU A 154 -9.94 -8.89 8.56
C GLU A 154 -9.55 -9.74 7.34
N PHE A 155 -8.82 -9.17 6.39
CA PHE A 155 -8.35 -9.91 5.23
C PHE A 155 -7.24 -10.92 5.61
N GLY A 156 -6.33 -10.53 6.51
CA GLY A 156 -5.33 -11.45 7.06
C GLY A 156 -5.94 -12.66 7.76
N ALA A 157 -7.07 -12.48 8.46
CA ALA A 157 -7.81 -13.56 9.13
C ALA A 157 -8.29 -14.66 8.16
N THR A 158 -8.44 -14.38 6.87
CA THR A 158 -8.80 -15.38 5.84
C THR A 158 -7.65 -16.34 5.51
N GLY A 159 -6.43 -16.06 5.95
CA GLY A 159 -5.24 -16.80 5.54
C GLY A 159 -4.68 -16.36 4.18
N ALA A 160 -5.03 -15.14 3.74
CA ALA A 160 -4.52 -14.56 2.50
C ALA A 160 -2.99 -14.68 2.42
N PRO A 161 -2.42 -14.99 1.24
CA PRO A 161 -0.99 -15.23 1.08
C PRO A 161 -0.19 -13.91 1.03
N LEU A 162 -0.33 -13.10 2.08
CA LEU A 162 0.39 -11.85 2.24
C LEU A 162 1.75 -12.09 2.91
N VAL A 163 2.80 -11.45 2.40
CA VAL A 163 4.12 -11.43 3.05
C VAL A 163 4.11 -10.50 4.25
N ALA A 164 3.38 -9.40 4.15
CA ALA A 164 3.17 -8.47 5.25
C ALA A 164 1.77 -7.85 5.21
N ASN A 165 1.28 -7.48 6.40
CA ASN A 165 0.09 -6.68 6.61
C ASN A 165 0.50 -5.44 7.41
N VAL A 166 0.47 -4.28 6.77
CA VAL A 166 0.89 -3.00 7.35
C VAL A 166 -0.32 -2.15 7.66
N SER A 167 -0.46 -1.74 8.90
CA SER A 167 -1.51 -0.85 9.36
C SER A 167 -0.95 0.51 9.76
N ILE A 168 -1.32 1.56 9.04
CA ILE A 168 -0.93 2.95 9.33
C ILE A 168 -2.14 3.65 9.95
N HIS A 169 -2.04 4.00 11.25
CA HIS A 169 -3.12 4.53 12.10
C HIS A 169 -4.45 3.77 11.92
N GLY A 170 -4.39 2.44 12.04
CA GLY A 170 -5.54 1.57 11.77
C GLY A 170 -6.72 1.83 12.72
N SER A 171 -7.93 1.78 12.17
CA SER A 171 -9.18 1.93 12.91
C SER A 171 -9.59 0.60 13.56
N PHE A 172 -8.75 0.11 14.46
CA PHE A 172 -8.99 -1.18 15.11
C PHE A 172 -10.24 -1.15 16.00
N ARG A 173 -11.07 -2.15 15.83
CA ARG A 173 -12.28 -2.40 16.60
C ARG A 173 -12.23 -3.81 17.17
N ASP A 174 -13.31 -4.24 17.78
CA ASP A 174 -13.39 -5.61 18.27
C ASP A 174 -13.43 -6.57 17.06
N HIS A 175 -12.41 -7.40 16.97
CA HIS A 175 -12.33 -8.52 16.03
C HIS A 175 -12.81 -9.79 16.71
N GLU A 176 -13.20 -10.78 15.90
CA GLU A 176 -13.57 -12.09 16.44
C GLU A 176 -12.38 -12.73 17.17
N ALA A 177 -12.62 -13.37 18.33
CA ALA A 177 -11.57 -14.09 19.03
C ALA A 177 -11.00 -15.21 18.12
N GLY A 178 -9.67 -15.34 18.13
CA GLY A 178 -8.99 -16.31 17.28
C GLY A 178 -8.85 -15.92 15.81
N TRP A 179 -9.12 -14.67 15.45
CA TRP A 179 -8.98 -14.18 14.08
C TRP A 179 -7.59 -14.41 13.48
N ALA A 180 -6.54 -14.32 14.31
CA ALA A 180 -5.17 -14.47 13.86
C ALA A 180 -4.75 -15.94 13.59
N LYS A 181 -5.61 -16.92 13.85
CA LYS A 181 -5.32 -18.36 13.68
C LYS A 181 -4.81 -18.72 12.29
N ASN A 182 -5.36 -18.12 11.27
CA ASN A 182 -4.98 -18.38 9.88
C ASN A 182 -4.07 -17.29 9.28
N ALA A 183 -3.78 -16.23 10.05
CA ALA A 183 -3.01 -15.09 9.57
C ALA A 183 -1.60 -15.52 9.13
N LYS A 184 -1.15 -14.98 7.99
CA LYS A 184 0.16 -15.24 7.40
C LYS A 184 0.96 -13.95 7.30
N GLY A 185 2.28 -14.12 7.14
CA GLY A 185 3.20 -12.99 7.01
C GLY A 185 3.39 -12.21 8.32
N MET A 186 4.06 -11.08 8.21
CA MET A 186 4.36 -10.18 9.33
C MET A 186 3.33 -9.05 9.44
N TYR A 187 2.96 -8.67 10.66
CA TYR A 187 2.12 -7.52 10.92
C TYR A 187 2.97 -6.33 11.38
N LEU A 188 2.96 -5.24 10.62
CA LEU A 188 3.58 -3.96 11.01
C LEU A 188 2.48 -2.98 11.40
N ILE A 189 2.45 -2.59 12.67
CA ILE A 189 1.43 -1.69 13.23
C ILE A 189 2.10 -0.36 13.57
N LEU A 190 1.68 0.70 12.90
CA LEU A 190 2.23 2.05 13.01
C LEU A 190 1.12 2.97 13.54
N HIS A 191 1.23 3.40 14.80
CA HIS A 191 0.10 4.00 15.52
C HIS A 191 0.49 5.29 16.26
N GLY A 192 -0.47 6.22 16.35
CA GLY A 192 -0.30 7.46 17.11
C GLY A 192 -0.55 7.24 18.60
N ALA A 193 0.33 7.75 19.47
CA ALA A 193 0.21 7.60 20.92
C ALA A 193 -1.04 8.30 21.48
N GLU A 194 -1.44 9.41 20.88
CA GLU A 194 -2.57 10.25 21.29
C GLU A 194 -3.83 10.01 20.44
N ASP A 195 -3.92 8.85 19.76
CA ASP A 195 -5.13 8.49 19.00
C ASP A 195 -6.30 8.20 19.97
N GLN A 196 -7.17 9.20 20.14
CA GLN A 196 -8.35 9.08 20.99
C GLN A 196 -9.49 8.29 20.34
N SER A 197 -9.52 8.22 19.02
CA SER A 197 -10.55 7.48 18.26
C SER A 197 -10.33 5.98 18.33
N TYR A 198 -9.06 5.57 18.33
CA TYR A 198 -8.61 4.18 18.42
C TYR A 198 -7.41 4.11 19.37
N PRO A 199 -7.66 4.18 20.68
CA PRO A 199 -6.59 4.24 21.67
C PRO A 199 -5.73 2.98 21.68
N LEU A 200 -4.53 3.06 22.27
CA LEU A 200 -3.57 1.95 22.33
C LEU A 200 -4.16 0.65 22.90
N THR A 201 -5.22 0.72 23.71
CA THR A 201 -5.95 -0.46 24.18
C THR A 201 -6.59 -1.27 23.05
N THR A 202 -6.96 -0.63 21.93
CA THR A 202 -7.47 -1.35 20.73
C THR A 202 -6.34 -2.03 19.97
N VAL A 203 -5.15 -1.41 19.93
CA VAL A 203 -3.93 -1.99 19.36
C VAL A 203 -3.47 -3.19 20.18
N ASP A 204 -3.50 -3.07 21.52
CA ASP A 204 -3.10 -4.16 22.43
C ASP A 204 -3.92 -5.43 22.18
N ARG A 205 -5.25 -5.33 21.98
CA ARG A 205 -6.09 -6.48 21.64
C ARG A 205 -5.64 -7.18 20.35
N VAL A 206 -5.25 -6.42 19.33
CA VAL A 206 -4.71 -7.00 18.09
C VAL A 206 -3.40 -7.72 18.35
N ILE A 207 -2.51 -7.12 19.15
CA ILE A 207 -1.21 -7.72 19.51
C ILE A 207 -1.38 -9.00 20.32
N GLN A 208 -2.32 -9.02 21.27
CA GLN A 208 -2.58 -10.21 22.07
C GLN A 208 -3.03 -11.40 21.21
N GLU A 209 -3.88 -11.17 20.21
CA GLU A 209 -4.27 -12.21 19.25
C GLU A 209 -3.07 -12.68 18.40
N LEU A 210 -2.26 -11.74 17.87
CA LEU A 210 -1.05 -12.11 17.11
C LEU A 210 -0.08 -12.95 17.94
N ARG A 211 0.11 -12.60 19.23
CA ARG A 211 0.94 -13.37 20.17
C ARG A 211 0.36 -14.77 20.43
N ALA A 212 -0.94 -14.85 20.68
CA ALA A 212 -1.62 -16.13 20.98
C ALA A 212 -1.42 -17.14 19.84
N TRP A 213 -1.40 -16.68 18.62
CA TRP A 213 -1.24 -17.52 17.42
C TRP A 213 0.18 -17.49 16.84
N LYS A 214 1.15 -16.89 17.57
CA LYS A 214 2.58 -16.82 17.18
C LYS A 214 2.80 -16.19 15.80
N VAL A 215 1.95 -15.25 15.41
CA VAL A 215 2.10 -14.46 14.19
C VAL A 215 3.14 -13.38 14.44
N PRO A 216 4.19 -13.24 13.62
CA PRO A 216 5.19 -12.21 13.80
C PRO A 216 4.60 -10.81 13.63
N PHE A 217 5.02 -9.89 14.51
CA PHE A 217 4.58 -8.49 14.42
C PHE A 217 5.64 -7.51 14.92
N GLN A 218 5.51 -6.27 14.49
CA GLN A 218 6.22 -5.11 15.01
C GLN A 218 5.21 -4.00 15.28
N LEU A 219 5.35 -3.32 16.42
CA LEU A 219 4.59 -2.13 16.77
C LEU A 219 5.52 -0.93 16.87
N GLU A 220 5.17 0.16 16.20
CA GLU A 220 5.77 1.47 16.39
C GLU A 220 4.70 2.46 16.84
N VAL A 221 4.98 3.20 17.92
CA VAL A 221 4.07 4.18 18.50
C VAL A 221 4.73 5.55 18.45
N TYR A 222 4.02 6.52 17.88
CA TYR A 222 4.53 7.87 17.63
C TYR A 222 3.91 8.87 18.62
N SER A 223 4.75 9.44 19.48
CA SER A 223 4.34 10.45 20.46
C SER A 223 3.98 11.80 19.79
N GLY A 224 3.03 12.53 20.37
CA GLY A 224 2.54 13.79 19.83
C GLY A 224 1.64 13.62 18.59
N THR A 225 1.13 12.42 18.35
CA THR A 225 0.52 12.04 17.09
C THR A 225 -0.84 11.39 17.33
N GLY A 226 -1.88 11.96 16.75
CA GLY A 226 -3.24 11.43 16.80
C GLY A 226 -3.61 10.54 15.62
N HIS A 227 -4.92 10.29 15.48
CA HIS A 227 -5.44 9.55 14.33
C HIS A 227 -5.22 10.30 13.01
N GLY A 228 -4.85 9.59 11.95
CA GLY A 228 -4.75 10.16 10.61
C GLY A 228 -3.46 10.94 10.34
N PHE A 229 -2.39 10.68 11.07
CA PHE A 229 -1.09 11.36 10.93
C PHE A 229 -0.47 11.26 9.52
N SER A 230 -0.95 10.36 8.66
CA SER A 230 -0.58 10.34 7.23
C SER A 230 -1.07 11.57 6.44
N THR A 231 -1.83 12.45 7.10
CA THR A 231 -2.19 13.80 6.63
C THR A 231 -1.76 14.80 7.70
N PRO A 232 -0.46 15.10 7.79
CA PRO A 232 0.09 15.80 8.92
C PRO A 232 -0.43 17.23 9.05
N LYS A 233 -0.67 17.67 10.30
CA LYS A 233 -1.13 19.00 10.69
C LYS A 233 -0.10 19.74 11.55
N ASN A 234 0.93 19.04 12.00
CA ASN A 234 2.00 19.56 12.84
C ASN A 234 3.29 18.77 12.66
N GLY A 235 4.40 19.26 13.19
CA GLY A 235 5.72 18.66 13.01
C GLY A 235 5.88 17.25 13.63
N ALA A 236 5.09 16.87 14.64
CA ALA A 236 5.10 15.52 15.19
C ALA A 236 4.48 14.53 14.17
N GLU A 237 3.34 14.91 13.58
CA GLU A 237 2.68 14.10 12.55
C GLU A 237 3.50 14.04 11.26
N GLU A 238 4.22 15.11 10.87
CA GLU A 238 5.16 15.09 9.75
C GLU A 238 6.25 14.04 9.96
N ARG A 239 6.88 14.04 11.15
CA ARG A 239 7.88 13.01 11.51
C ARG A 239 7.28 11.62 11.52
N ALA A 240 6.11 11.43 12.15
CA ALA A 240 5.43 10.13 12.21
C ALA A 240 5.09 9.60 10.82
N ASN A 241 4.57 10.48 9.94
CA ASN A 241 4.30 10.10 8.55
C ASN A 241 5.57 9.66 7.81
N ALA A 242 6.64 10.44 7.89
CA ALA A 242 7.92 10.10 7.25
C ALA A 242 8.51 8.79 7.82
N GLN A 243 8.48 8.62 9.16
CA GLN A 243 8.97 7.41 9.82
C GLN A 243 8.12 6.18 9.47
N SER A 244 6.80 6.31 9.39
CA SER A 244 5.92 5.21 9.02
C SER A 244 6.18 4.72 7.58
N ILE A 245 6.43 5.62 6.64
CA ILE A 245 6.80 5.26 5.26
C ILE A 245 8.17 4.58 5.26
N ALA A 246 9.18 5.15 5.95
CA ALA A 246 10.52 4.59 6.01
C ALA A 246 10.55 3.21 6.68
N SER A 247 9.81 3.02 7.78
CA SER A 247 9.71 1.74 8.48
C SER A 247 9.02 0.69 7.62
N THR A 248 7.93 1.05 6.95
CA THR A 248 7.25 0.16 6.01
C THR A 248 8.18 -0.24 4.86
N ALA A 249 8.86 0.73 4.23
CA ALA A 249 9.77 0.46 3.12
C ALA A 249 10.92 -0.48 3.54
N ARG A 250 11.54 -0.25 4.71
CA ARG A 250 12.58 -1.13 5.28
C ARG A 250 12.07 -2.54 5.50
N THR A 251 10.92 -2.69 6.16
CA THR A 251 10.31 -3.98 6.45
C THR A 251 9.95 -4.74 5.17
N LEU A 252 9.33 -4.07 4.19
CA LEU A 252 8.99 -4.71 2.93
C LEU A 252 10.23 -5.10 2.12
N LYS A 253 11.28 -4.26 2.11
CA LYS A 253 12.54 -4.56 1.44
C LYS A 253 13.17 -5.82 2.02
N GLU A 254 13.22 -5.94 3.34
CA GLU A 254 13.72 -7.13 4.04
C GLU A 254 12.92 -8.39 3.69
N LEU A 255 11.58 -8.32 3.81
CA LEU A 255 10.70 -9.46 3.60
C LEU A 255 10.62 -9.90 2.12
N PHE A 256 10.78 -8.98 1.19
CA PHE A 256 10.81 -9.30 -0.24
C PHE A 256 12.19 -9.74 -0.73
N GLY A 257 13.26 -9.52 0.05
CA GLY A 257 14.63 -9.85 -0.32
C GLY A 257 15.16 -9.00 -1.49
N ILE A 258 14.92 -7.69 -1.45
CA ILE A 258 15.32 -6.72 -2.49
C ILE A 258 16.11 -5.56 -1.91
#